data_a02d702acc3006fc6498fb435cd3452b
#
_entry.id   a02d702acc3006fc6498fb435cd3452b
#
_cell.length_a   1.000
_cell.length_b   1.000
_cell.length_c   1.000
_cell.angle_alpha   90.00
_cell.angle_beta   90.00
_cell.angle_gamma   90.00
#
_symmetry.space_group_name_H-M   'P 1'
#
loop_
_entity.id
_entity.type
_entity.pdbx_description
1 polymer ?
#
loop_
_entity_poly.entity_id
_entity_poly.type
_entity_poly.pdbx_seq_one_letter_code
_entity_poly.pdbx_strand_id
1 'polypeptide(L)'
;MKAAEHQAKAAGADIDRYGLAGRPVVEGVAGYQGQYRLGGEGGNGIIPDRIQSASAGLRITIPLYAGGAIQSKEREARANAVKAERALDAARRDARLQAQQAWHAVSTGARRIAALNTANRSAGLQQDAANTGREVGIRTQDDVLNAQSQSFSTDRDRRQAIYDYMTARLQLAAATGDLGDETLAGVNALMK
;
A
#
# COMPACT_ATOMS: atom_id res chain seq x y z
N MET A 1 -2.60 1.19 6.40
CA MET A 1 -3.23 0.95 7.73
C MET A 1 -4.73 1.20 7.71
N LYS A 2 -5.24 2.38 7.31
CA LYS A 2 -6.69 2.68 7.27
C LYS A 2 -7.53 1.62 6.52
N ALA A 3 -7.06 1.13 5.37
CA ALA A 3 -7.77 0.08 4.62
C ALA A 3 -7.97 -1.21 5.44
N ALA A 4 -6.94 -1.69 6.14
CA ALA A 4 -7.03 -2.88 6.98
C ALA A 4 -7.96 -2.66 8.21
N GLU A 5 -8.00 -1.45 8.76
CA GLU A 5 -8.93 -1.09 9.85
C GLU A 5 -10.40 -1.13 9.38
N HIS A 6 -10.68 -0.56 8.19
CA HIS A 6 -12.01 -0.63 7.61
C HIS A 6 -12.42 -2.06 7.26
N GLN A 7 -11.47 -2.88 6.80
CA GLN A 7 -11.71 -4.28 6.47
C GLN A 7 -12.02 -5.10 7.74
N ALA A 8 -11.32 -4.86 8.84
CA ALA A 8 -11.63 -5.50 10.13
C ALA A 8 -13.00 -5.08 10.68
N LYS A 9 -13.35 -3.78 10.57
CA LYS A 9 -14.68 -3.29 10.96
C LYS A 9 -15.79 -3.88 10.09
N ALA A 10 -15.59 -3.99 8.77
CA ALA A 10 -16.57 -4.60 7.87
C ALA A 10 -16.80 -6.07 8.20
N ALA A 11 -15.72 -6.84 8.44
CA ALA A 11 -15.81 -8.24 8.82
C ALA A 11 -16.52 -8.42 10.19
N GLY A 12 -16.36 -7.48 11.13
CA GLY A 12 -17.12 -7.44 12.39
C GLY A 12 -18.61 -7.22 12.16
N ALA A 13 -18.99 -6.28 11.30
CA ALA A 13 -20.39 -5.99 10.97
C ALA A 13 -21.09 -7.17 10.25
N ASP A 14 -20.36 -8.00 9.52
CA ASP A 14 -20.91 -9.20 8.89
C ASP A 14 -21.39 -10.24 9.92
N ILE A 15 -20.81 -10.29 11.11
CA ILE A 15 -21.28 -11.18 12.19
C ILE A 15 -22.71 -10.80 12.56
N ASP A 16 -22.98 -9.51 12.77
CA ASP A 16 -24.31 -9.02 13.13
C ASP A 16 -25.31 -9.30 12.01
N ARG A 17 -24.91 -9.10 10.76
CA ARG A 17 -25.72 -9.38 9.58
C ARG A 17 -26.16 -10.84 9.53
N TYR A 18 -25.27 -11.80 9.77
CA TYR A 18 -25.62 -13.23 9.76
C TYR A 18 -26.36 -13.66 11.04
N GLY A 19 -26.10 -13.04 12.19
CA GLY A 19 -26.88 -13.23 13.41
C GLY A 19 -28.34 -12.80 13.27
N LEU A 20 -28.61 -11.82 12.39
CA LEU A 20 -29.96 -11.35 12.09
C LEU A 20 -30.69 -12.18 11.02
N ALA A 21 -29.97 -13.05 10.28
CA ALA A 21 -30.54 -13.83 9.17
C ALA A 21 -31.68 -14.79 9.58
N GLY A 22 -31.81 -15.10 10.86
CA GLY A 22 -32.94 -15.89 11.43
C GLY A 22 -34.16 -15.08 11.78
N ARG A 23 -34.15 -13.74 11.62
CA ARG A 23 -35.30 -12.89 11.97
C ARG A 23 -36.30 -12.78 10.81
N PRO A 24 -37.58 -12.49 11.11
CA PRO A 24 -38.56 -12.18 10.07
C PRO A 24 -38.14 -10.98 9.23
N VAL A 25 -38.21 -11.14 7.90
CA VAL A 25 -37.98 -10.06 6.93
C VAL A 25 -39.30 -9.61 6.38
N VAL A 26 -39.56 -8.30 6.44
CA VAL A 26 -40.76 -7.66 5.87
C VAL A 26 -40.31 -6.81 4.67
N GLU A 27 -40.86 -7.12 3.51
CA GLU A 27 -40.55 -6.43 2.24
C GLU A 27 -41.82 -5.79 1.68
N GLY A 28 -41.75 -4.52 1.28
CA GLY A 28 -42.77 -3.89 0.44
C GLY A 28 -42.49 -4.25 -1.03
N VAL A 29 -43.47 -4.85 -1.70
CA VAL A 29 -43.34 -5.18 -3.12
C VAL A 29 -44.39 -4.39 -3.92
N ALA A 30 -43.92 -3.75 -5.00
CA ALA A 30 -44.79 -3.07 -5.96
C ALA A 30 -44.38 -3.48 -7.38
N GLY A 31 -45.36 -3.81 -8.19
CA GLY A 31 -45.11 -4.23 -9.55
C GLY A 31 -46.14 -3.60 -10.49
N TYR A 32 -45.68 -3.18 -11.66
CA TYR A 32 -46.53 -2.77 -12.79
C TYR A 32 -46.15 -3.59 -14.01
N GLN A 33 -47.12 -4.27 -14.59
CA GLN A 33 -46.91 -5.13 -15.75
C GLN A 33 -47.94 -4.79 -16.85
N GLY A 34 -47.46 -4.54 -18.05
CA GLY A 34 -48.25 -4.38 -19.25
C GLY A 34 -48.06 -5.56 -20.21
N GLN A 35 -49.09 -6.27 -20.58
CA GLN A 35 -49.06 -7.31 -21.60
C GLN A 35 -49.82 -6.85 -22.83
N TYR A 36 -49.18 -6.96 -23.98
CA TYR A 36 -49.81 -6.79 -25.28
C TYR A 36 -49.98 -8.18 -25.90
N ARG A 37 -51.23 -8.60 -26.13
CA ARG A 37 -51.53 -9.83 -26.86
C ARG A 37 -51.98 -9.47 -28.26
N LEU A 38 -51.19 -9.86 -29.26
CA LEU A 38 -51.60 -9.80 -30.65
C LEU A 38 -52.19 -11.15 -31.05
N GLY A 39 -53.46 -11.16 -31.43
CA GLY A 39 -54.07 -12.27 -32.14
C GLY A 39 -54.93 -13.18 -31.29
N GLY A 40 -56.20 -13.16 -31.55
CA GLY A 40 -57.15 -14.25 -31.46
C GLY A 40 -57.80 -14.40 -32.83
N GLU A 41 -57.70 -15.57 -33.42
CA GLU A 41 -58.38 -15.93 -34.68
C GLU A 41 -59.88 -16.02 -34.39
N GLY A 42 -60.56 -14.95 -34.69
CA GLY A 42 -62.02 -14.86 -34.64
C GLY A 42 -62.46 -13.73 -35.58
N GLY A 43 -63.05 -14.08 -36.71
CA GLY A 43 -63.35 -13.26 -37.83
C GLY A 43 -63.69 -11.80 -37.56
N ASN A 44 -63.00 -10.95 -38.28
CA ASN A 44 -63.19 -9.51 -38.37
C ASN A 44 -62.37 -8.60 -37.44
N GLY A 45 -61.09 -8.65 -37.58
CA GLY A 45 -60.19 -7.60 -37.03
C GLY A 45 -59.36 -8.01 -35.85
N ILE A 46 -58.05 -7.72 -35.94
CA ILE A 46 -57.09 -7.86 -34.83
C ILE A 46 -57.45 -6.80 -33.78
N ILE A 47 -58.07 -7.19 -32.68
CA ILE A 47 -58.26 -6.31 -31.53
C ILE A 47 -57.03 -6.51 -30.64
N PRO A 48 -56.15 -5.51 -30.50
CA PRO A 48 -55.05 -5.62 -29.54
C PRO A 48 -55.61 -5.57 -28.13
N ASP A 49 -55.55 -6.68 -27.41
CA ASP A 49 -55.90 -6.73 -26.01
C ASP A 49 -54.69 -6.27 -25.17
N ARG A 50 -54.85 -5.11 -24.57
CA ARG A 50 -53.85 -4.51 -23.69
C ARG A 50 -54.27 -4.71 -22.23
N ILE A 51 -53.63 -5.64 -21.58
CA ILE A 51 -53.83 -5.86 -20.13
C ILE A 51 -52.74 -5.13 -19.37
N GLN A 52 -53.16 -4.21 -18.51
CA GLN A 52 -52.28 -3.52 -17.57
C GLN A 52 -52.65 -3.96 -16.16
N SER A 53 -51.69 -4.46 -15.41
CA SER A 53 -51.88 -4.84 -14.00
C SER A 53 -50.91 -4.08 -13.11
N ALA A 54 -51.40 -3.51 -12.07
CA ALA A 54 -50.64 -2.93 -10.97
C ALA A 54 -50.89 -3.75 -9.71
N SER A 55 -49.83 -4.10 -8.99
CA SER A 55 -49.89 -4.82 -7.75
C SER A 55 -49.04 -4.13 -6.71
N ALA A 56 -49.53 -4.03 -5.48
CA ALA A 56 -48.77 -3.60 -4.32
C ALA A 56 -49.08 -4.55 -3.14
N GLY A 57 -48.08 -4.91 -2.38
CA GLY A 57 -48.27 -5.85 -1.29
C GLY A 57 -47.11 -5.82 -0.30
N LEU A 58 -47.30 -6.52 0.81
CA LEU A 58 -46.27 -6.79 1.81
C LEU A 58 -45.98 -8.29 1.79
N ARG A 59 -44.67 -8.61 1.72
CA ARG A 59 -44.17 -9.99 1.85
C ARG A 59 -43.47 -10.13 3.18
N ILE A 60 -43.89 -11.10 3.98
CA ILE A 60 -43.25 -11.44 5.24
C ILE A 60 -42.65 -12.83 5.09
N THR A 61 -41.31 -12.91 5.26
CA THR A 61 -40.56 -14.16 5.16
C THR A 61 -40.00 -14.52 6.53
N ILE A 62 -40.39 -15.68 7.07
CA ILE A 62 -39.93 -16.19 8.37
C ILE A 62 -39.25 -17.53 8.12
N PRO A 63 -37.88 -17.63 8.27
CA PRO A 63 -37.20 -18.91 8.18
C PRO A 63 -37.45 -19.74 9.44
N LEU A 64 -38.28 -20.79 9.35
CA LEU A 64 -38.58 -21.66 10.47
C LEU A 64 -37.45 -22.66 10.77
N TYR A 65 -36.81 -23.18 9.72
CA TYR A 65 -35.71 -24.13 9.83
C TYR A 65 -34.80 -24.04 8.60
N ALA A 66 -33.49 -23.85 8.83
CA ALA A 66 -32.49 -23.71 7.78
C ALA A 66 -31.42 -24.82 7.83
N GLY A 67 -31.68 -25.94 8.48
CA GLY A 67 -30.76 -27.08 8.53
C GLY A 67 -29.34 -26.75 9.05
N GLY A 68 -29.21 -25.78 9.97
CA GLY A 68 -27.92 -25.34 10.52
C GLY A 68 -27.15 -24.34 9.64
N ALA A 69 -27.69 -23.93 8.48
CA ALA A 69 -27.00 -23.05 7.55
C ALA A 69 -26.72 -21.65 8.15
N ILE A 70 -27.66 -21.12 8.93
CA ILE A 70 -27.52 -19.81 9.61
C ILE A 70 -26.37 -19.84 10.62
N GLN A 71 -26.33 -20.87 11.48
CA GLN A 71 -25.27 -21.05 12.48
C GLN A 71 -23.91 -21.31 11.82
N SER A 72 -23.88 -22.00 10.67
CA SER A 72 -22.66 -22.21 9.91
C SER A 72 -22.13 -20.90 9.33
N LYS A 73 -22.99 -20.08 8.76
CA LYS A 73 -22.62 -18.74 8.25
C LYS A 73 -22.16 -17.78 9.34
N GLU A 74 -22.79 -17.83 10.51
CA GLU A 74 -22.36 -17.05 11.66
C GLU A 74 -20.95 -17.47 12.14
N ARG A 75 -20.67 -18.79 12.23
CA ARG A 75 -19.33 -19.28 12.56
C ARG A 75 -18.28 -18.88 11.51
N GLU A 76 -18.64 -18.96 10.23
CA GLU A 76 -17.78 -18.48 9.13
C GLU A 76 -17.48 -16.98 9.26
N ALA A 77 -18.50 -16.15 9.51
CA ALA A 77 -18.33 -14.72 9.71
C ALA A 77 -17.43 -14.38 10.91
N ARG A 78 -17.61 -15.08 12.04
CA ARG A 78 -16.74 -14.95 13.23
C ARG A 78 -15.28 -15.32 12.90
N ALA A 79 -15.05 -16.42 12.19
CA ALA A 79 -13.71 -16.81 11.77
C ALA A 79 -13.06 -15.79 10.83
N ASN A 80 -13.85 -15.24 9.89
CA ASN A 80 -13.40 -14.19 8.98
C ASN A 80 -13.08 -12.87 9.71
N ALA A 81 -13.84 -12.51 10.73
CA ALA A 81 -13.57 -11.35 11.59
C ALA A 81 -12.23 -11.51 12.32
N VAL A 82 -11.99 -12.66 12.95
CA VAL A 82 -10.70 -12.98 13.60
C VAL A 82 -9.56 -12.92 12.59
N LYS A 83 -9.74 -13.47 11.38
CA LYS A 83 -8.75 -13.38 10.30
C LYS A 83 -8.44 -11.93 9.93
N ALA A 84 -9.46 -11.09 9.80
CA ALA A 84 -9.29 -9.67 9.45
C ALA A 84 -8.59 -8.89 10.58
N GLU A 85 -8.88 -9.18 11.85
CA GLU A 85 -8.18 -8.60 13.00
C GLU A 85 -6.69 -8.99 13.00
N ARG A 86 -6.37 -10.27 12.74
CA ARG A 86 -4.97 -10.72 12.64
C ARG A 86 -4.24 -10.10 11.46
N ALA A 87 -4.92 -9.88 10.33
CA ALA A 87 -4.37 -9.16 9.19
C ALA A 87 -4.09 -7.69 9.53
N LEU A 88 -4.97 -7.04 10.28
CA LEU A 88 -4.73 -5.68 10.79
C LEU A 88 -3.50 -5.61 11.72
N ASP A 89 -3.38 -6.57 12.65
CA ASP A 89 -2.22 -6.64 13.54
C ASP A 89 -0.91 -6.89 12.77
N ALA A 90 -0.93 -7.72 11.73
CA ALA A 90 0.20 -7.93 10.84
C ALA A 90 0.57 -6.63 10.11
N ALA A 91 -0.40 -5.94 9.51
CA ALA A 91 -0.18 -4.67 8.82
C ALA A 91 0.39 -3.58 9.75
N ARG A 92 -0.02 -3.56 11.01
CA ARG A 92 0.54 -2.63 12.02
C ARG A 92 2.00 -2.95 12.35
N ARG A 93 2.35 -4.24 12.49
CA ARG A 93 3.74 -4.66 12.73
C ARG A 93 4.63 -4.35 11.53
N ASP A 94 4.15 -4.63 10.32
CA ASP A 94 4.89 -4.37 9.09
C ASP A 94 5.16 -2.87 8.88
N ALA A 95 4.16 -2.03 9.10
CA ALA A 95 4.34 -0.58 9.01
C ALA A 95 5.37 -0.05 10.03
N ARG A 96 5.33 -0.58 11.27
CA ARG A 96 6.32 -0.22 12.29
C ARG A 96 7.72 -0.68 11.90
N LEU A 97 7.86 -1.91 11.40
CA LEU A 97 9.14 -2.44 10.95
C LEU A 97 9.72 -1.62 9.80
N GLN A 98 8.91 -1.28 8.79
CA GLN A 98 9.33 -0.44 7.67
C GLN A 98 9.81 0.94 8.14
N ALA A 99 9.09 1.59 9.05
CA ALA A 99 9.49 2.88 9.59
C ALA A 99 10.81 2.79 10.38
N GLN A 100 11.00 1.72 11.18
CA GLN A 100 12.25 1.48 11.90
C GLN A 100 13.42 1.23 10.95
N GLN A 101 13.23 0.40 9.93
CA GLN A 101 14.26 0.12 8.92
C GLN A 101 14.67 1.40 8.17
N ALA A 102 13.69 2.19 7.73
CA ALA A 102 13.94 3.45 7.06
C ALA A 102 14.69 4.45 7.97
N TRP A 103 14.31 4.55 9.24
CA TRP A 103 15.02 5.39 10.21
C TRP A 103 16.47 4.94 10.43
N HIS A 104 16.71 3.63 10.54
CA HIS A 104 18.07 3.09 10.66
C HIS A 104 18.89 3.36 9.39
N ALA A 105 18.30 3.25 8.20
CA ALA A 105 18.97 3.56 6.95
C ALA A 105 19.40 5.03 6.89
N VAL A 106 18.56 5.97 7.31
CA VAL A 106 18.88 7.40 7.38
C VAL A 106 20.01 7.65 8.40
N SER A 107 19.89 7.12 9.61
CA SER A 107 20.89 7.36 10.66
C SER A 107 22.26 6.76 10.32
N THR A 108 22.28 5.59 9.69
CA THR A 108 23.51 4.92 9.24
C THR A 108 24.09 5.62 8.02
N GLY A 109 23.26 6.05 7.08
CA GLY A 109 23.65 6.80 5.89
C GLY A 109 24.38 8.10 6.25
N ALA A 110 23.85 8.85 7.21
CA ALA A 110 24.50 10.09 7.67
C ALA A 110 25.90 9.83 8.24
N ARG A 111 26.06 8.78 9.06
CA ARG A 111 27.38 8.40 9.61
C ARG A 111 28.34 7.90 8.52
N ARG A 112 27.84 7.16 7.53
CA ARG A 112 28.61 6.70 6.39
C ARG A 112 29.16 7.87 5.57
N ILE A 113 28.34 8.89 5.30
CA ILE A 113 28.77 10.11 4.59
C ILE A 113 29.88 10.82 5.38
N ALA A 114 29.74 10.97 6.70
CA ALA A 114 30.75 11.59 7.54
C ALA A 114 32.09 10.83 7.49
N ALA A 115 32.05 9.50 7.55
CA ALA A 115 33.24 8.66 7.43
C ALA A 115 33.89 8.76 6.05
N LEU A 116 33.09 8.73 4.97
CA LEU A 116 33.58 8.86 3.59
C LEU A 116 34.13 10.26 3.29
N ASN A 117 33.58 11.32 3.90
CA ASN A 117 34.17 12.66 3.81
C ASN A 117 35.59 12.70 4.41
N THR A 118 35.80 12.04 5.54
CA THR A 118 37.14 11.92 6.16
C THR A 118 38.08 11.08 5.28
N ALA A 119 37.59 9.94 4.78
CA ALA A 119 38.37 9.07 3.90
C ALA A 119 38.76 9.78 2.59
N ASN A 120 37.83 10.54 1.99
CA ASN A 120 38.10 11.31 0.77
C ASN A 120 39.17 12.38 1.01
N ARG A 121 39.11 13.08 2.15
CA ARG A 121 40.16 14.04 2.53
C ARG A 121 41.52 13.37 2.68
N SER A 122 41.57 12.21 3.37
CA SER A 122 42.80 11.45 3.55
C SER A 122 43.38 10.94 2.22
N ALA A 123 42.50 10.46 1.30
CA ALA A 123 42.90 10.02 -0.02
C ALA A 123 43.49 11.17 -0.87
N GLY A 124 42.89 12.37 -0.76
CA GLY A 124 43.43 13.58 -1.40
C GLY A 124 44.85 13.94 -0.90
N LEU A 125 45.02 13.96 0.43
CA LEU A 125 46.35 14.21 1.03
C LEU A 125 47.39 13.14 0.63
N GLN A 126 46.95 11.86 0.53
CA GLN A 126 47.85 10.79 0.06
C GLN A 126 48.23 10.96 -1.39
N GLN A 127 47.32 11.41 -2.25
CA GLN A 127 47.59 11.72 -3.66
C GLN A 127 48.59 12.88 -3.78
N ASP A 128 48.39 13.95 -3.00
CA ASP A 128 49.33 15.11 -3.01
C ASP A 128 50.72 14.69 -2.51
N ALA A 129 50.80 13.88 -1.45
CA ALA A 129 52.05 13.34 -0.94
C ALA A 129 52.75 12.42 -1.96
N ALA A 130 51.99 11.61 -2.71
CA ALA A 130 52.56 10.78 -3.78
C ALA A 130 53.12 11.62 -4.94
N ASN A 131 52.41 12.67 -5.36
CA ASN A 131 52.86 13.61 -6.37
C ASN A 131 54.14 14.29 -5.97
N THR A 132 54.21 14.89 -4.78
CA THR A 132 55.41 15.53 -4.23
C THR A 132 56.55 14.54 -4.07
N GLY A 133 56.27 13.31 -3.56
CA GLY A 133 57.31 12.27 -3.46
C GLY A 133 57.89 11.83 -4.82
N ARG A 134 57.10 11.85 -5.89
CA ARG A 134 57.57 11.59 -7.24
C ARG A 134 58.46 12.72 -7.76
N GLU A 135 58.10 13.97 -7.49
CA GLU A 135 58.90 15.14 -7.91
C GLU A 135 60.30 15.13 -7.29
N VAL A 136 60.41 14.65 -6.06
CA VAL A 136 61.74 14.51 -5.35
C VAL A 136 62.39 13.14 -5.55
N GLY A 137 61.78 12.26 -6.38
CA GLY A 137 62.38 10.97 -6.78
C GLY A 137 62.25 9.84 -5.75
N ILE A 138 61.42 9.98 -4.68
CA ILE A 138 61.21 8.96 -3.63
C ILE A 138 59.96 8.13 -3.83
N ARG A 139 59.13 8.45 -4.83
CA ARG A 139 57.94 7.71 -5.24
C ARG A 139 57.96 7.41 -6.71
N THR A 140 57.34 6.29 -7.10
CA THR A 140 57.21 5.86 -8.48
C THR A 140 55.96 6.46 -9.13
N GLN A 141 55.89 6.40 -10.49
CA GLN A 141 54.66 6.76 -11.21
C GLN A 141 53.49 5.85 -10.84
N ASP A 142 53.75 4.58 -10.58
CA ASP A 142 52.74 3.62 -10.16
C ASP A 142 52.15 3.98 -8.79
N ASP A 143 52.95 4.49 -7.86
CA ASP A 143 52.47 4.99 -6.56
C ASP A 143 51.48 6.16 -6.74
N VAL A 144 51.78 7.07 -7.66
CA VAL A 144 50.91 8.21 -7.99
C VAL A 144 49.59 7.73 -8.60
N LEU A 145 49.64 6.82 -9.57
CA LEU A 145 48.45 6.27 -10.22
C LEU A 145 47.58 5.50 -9.23
N ASN A 146 48.18 4.74 -8.33
CA ASN A 146 47.46 4.04 -7.24
C ASN A 146 46.77 5.01 -6.28
N ALA A 147 47.44 6.06 -5.82
CA ALA A 147 46.88 7.09 -4.95
C ALA A 147 45.75 7.85 -5.66
N GLN A 148 45.91 8.15 -6.96
CA GLN A 148 44.87 8.80 -7.77
C GLN A 148 43.64 7.89 -7.92
N SER A 149 43.85 6.61 -8.25
CA SER A 149 42.76 5.63 -8.33
C SER A 149 41.98 5.52 -7.00
N GLN A 150 42.69 5.50 -5.88
CA GLN A 150 42.08 5.47 -4.52
C GLN A 150 41.26 6.75 -4.26
N SER A 151 41.77 7.91 -4.63
CA SER A 151 41.09 9.20 -4.51
C SER A 151 39.76 9.21 -5.29
N PHE A 152 39.80 8.79 -6.55
CA PHE A 152 38.59 8.71 -7.39
C PHE A 152 37.58 7.67 -6.88
N SER A 153 38.03 6.50 -6.41
CA SER A 153 37.13 5.48 -5.87
C SER A 153 36.46 5.98 -4.62
N THR A 154 37.16 6.66 -3.73
CA THR A 154 36.62 7.21 -2.49
C THR A 154 35.61 8.34 -2.77
N ASP A 155 35.87 9.21 -3.77
CA ASP A 155 34.92 10.26 -4.16
C ASP A 155 33.66 9.67 -4.78
N ARG A 156 33.80 8.65 -5.63
CA ARG A 156 32.64 7.90 -6.16
C ARG A 156 31.79 7.30 -5.02
N ASP A 157 32.42 6.63 -4.06
CA ASP A 157 31.74 5.98 -2.95
C ASP A 157 31.05 7.01 -2.04
N ARG A 158 31.65 8.18 -1.87
CA ARG A 158 31.05 9.33 -1.17
C ARG A 158 29.79 9.82 -1.88
N ARG A 159 29.84 10.02 -3.18
CA ARG A 159 28.67 10.46 -3.99
C ARG A 159 27.57 9.41 -3.94
N GLN A 160 27.90 8.15 -4.08
CA GLN A 160 26.92 7.05 -3.95
C GLN A 160 26.24 7.07 -2.57
N ALA A 161 27.00 7.24 -1.49
CA ALA A 161 26.43 7.31 -0.15
C ALA A 161 25.48 8.50 0.05
N ILE A 162 25.72 9.63 -0.63
CA ILE A 162 24.81 10.78 -0.62
C ILE A 162 23.47 10.41 -1.29
N TYR A 163 23.50 9.76 -2.47
CA TYR A 163 22.28 9.32 -3.14
C TYR A 163 21.51 8.25 -2.34
N ASP A 164 22.25 7.29 -1.75
CA ASP A 164 21.64 6.28 -0.86
C ASP A 164 20.93 6.94 0.33
N TYR A 165 21.55 7.95 0.93
CA TYR A 165 20.97 8.71 2.04
C TYR A 165 19.71 9.49 1.61
N MET A 166 19.73 10.14 0.45
CA MET A 166 18.55 10.83 -0.08
C MET A 166 17.39 9.85 -0.31
N THR A 167 17.69 8.69 -0.88
CA THR A 167 16.70 7.63 -1.09
C THR A 167 16.13 7.13 0.24
N ALA A 168 16.99 6.92 1.24
CA ALA A 168 16.56 6.51 2.58
C ALA A 168 15.66 7.58 3.25
N ARG A 169 15.92 8.87 3.06
CA ARG A 169 15.06 9.95 3.55
C ARG A 169 13.67 9.90 2.91
N LEU A 170 13.60 9.70 1.59
CA LEU A 170 12.31 9.56 0.89
C LEU A 170 11.55 8.32 1.36
N GLN A 171 12.25 7.20 1.57
CA GLN A 171 11.64 5.98 2.10
C GLN A 171 11.09 6.18 3.51
N LEU A 172 11.80 6.95 4.37
CA LEU A 172 11.30 7.28 5.70
C LEU A 172 10.05 8.15 5.61
N ALA A 173 10.04 9.20 4.78
CA ALA A 173 8.87 10.05 4.56
C ALA A 173 7.67 9.26 4.02
N ALA A 174 7.92 8.30 3.11
CA ALA A 174 6.88 7.40 2.63
C ALA A 174 6.33 6.48 3.73
N ALA A 175 7.20 5.92 4.58
CA ALA A 175 6.81 5.02 5.67
C ALA A 175 6.05 5.75 6.79
N THR A 176 6.33 7.03 7.02
CA THR A 176 5.60 7.87 7.97
C THR A 176 4.32 8.49 7.40
N GLY A 177 4.17 8.45 6.06
CA GLY A 177 3.04 9.09 5.37
C GLY A 177 3.21 10.60 5.17
N ASP A 178 4.42 11.10 5.29
CA ASP A 178 4.79 12.52 5.20
C ASP A 178 5.49 12.85 3.86
N LEU A 179 5.21 12.04 2.84
CA LEU A 179 5.73 12.23 1.50
C LEU A 179 4.91 13.30 0.77
N GLY A 180 5.24 14.58 1.00
CA GLY A 180 4.63 15.74 0.36
C GLY A 180 5.59 16.47 -0.57
N ASP A 181 5.06 17.47 -1.29
CA ASP A 181 5.85 18.31 -2.22
C ASP A 181 7.01 19.02 -1.52
N GLU A 182 6.84 19.38 -0.25
CA GLU A 182 7.87 20.03 0.57
C GLU A 182 9.06 19.08 0.82
N THR A 183 8.79 17.80 1.11
CA THR A 183 9.83 16.78 1.30
C THR A 183 10.60 16.53 0.00
N LEU A 184 9.91 16.50 -1.14
CA LEU A 184 10.53 16.36 -2.46
C LEU A 184 11.36 17.59 -2.82
N ALA A 185 10.88 18.80 -2.55
CA ALA A 185 11.62 20.04 -2.77
C ALA A 185 12.90 20.08 -1.92
N GLY A 186 12.83 19.63 -0.66
CA GLY A 186 13.99 19.54 0.24
C GLY A 186 15.06 18.58 -0.27
N VAL A 187 14.68 17.43 -0.83
CA VAL A 187 15.64 16.49 -1.43
C VAL A 187 16.23 17.05 -2.73
N ASN A 188 15.41 17.71 -3.56
CA ASN A 188 15.87 18.31 -4.81
C ASN A 188 16.86 19.50 -4.57
N ALA A 189 16.70 20.22 -3.47
CA ALA A 189 17.64 21.25 -3.06
C ALA A 189 19.01 20.71 -2.67
N LEU A 190 19.09 19.46 -2.18
CA LEU A 190 20.36 18.78 -1.83
C LEU A 190 21.09 18.20 -3.05
N MET A 191 20.43 18.10 -4.21
CA MET A 191 21.01 17.60 -5.46
C MET A 191 21.68 18.72 -6.30
N LYS A 192 21.46 19.97 -5.95
CA LYS A 192 22.10 21.12 -6.58
C LYS A 192 23.39 21.49 -5.86
#